data_3aa752d5f883ab9742009ad222dcf75f
#
_entry.id   3aa752d5f883ab9742009ad222dcf75f
#
_cell.length_a   1.000
_cell.length_b   1.000
_cell.length_c   1.000
_cell.angle_alpha   90.00
_cell.angle_beta   90.00
_cell.angle_gamma   90.00
#
_symmetry.space_group_name_H-M   'P 1'
#
loop_
_entity.id
_entity.type
_entity.pdbx_description
1 polymer ?
#
loop_
_entity_poly.entity_id
_entity_poly.type
_entity_poly.pdbx_seq_one_letter_code
_entity_poly.pdbx_strand_id
1 'polypeptide(L)'
;MAKNQALQEFKQELHISHSQIFVYSNCSLKYQFMYVEALPPERLSIALPFGSAIHTGIEWYYRSLKDKGSLKPLKDLEELFCDSLSLEIDHSDIPIIYKKEAPDKDSVIKMGKGLLKVFYESVDLTGKEIIDVELPLSAQLYTPEGKATELKLIGVLDLVLRDQNGELIVIDNKTAAKPKSQSMVDEDMQFTAYSYLLAANKYVFPTATVNCRMDVLRKLKTPKMQQHFTVRTASDRKRFAKIASMVLAGIENRIFIPQRSWMCSDCAYTEACSKW
;
A
#
# COMPACT_ATOMS: atom_id res chain seq x y z
N MET A 1 -10.32 10.32 12.03
CA MET A 1 -9.78 10.23 13.41
C MET A 1 -9.70 8.78 13.91
N ALA A 2 -10.74 7.96 13.83
CA ALA A 2 -10.72 6.57 14.35
C ALA A 2 -9.67 5.64 13.71
N LYS A 3 -9.42 5.75 12.38
CA LYS A 3 -8.41 4.95 11.68
C LYS A 3 -6.99 5.20 12.21
N ASN A 4 -6.61 6.46 12.35
CA ASN A 4 -5.29 6.81 12.87
C ASN A 4 -5.09 6.31 14.29
N GLN A 5 -6.14 6.30 15.10
CA GLN A 5 -6.09 5.81 16.46
C GLN A 5 -5.88 4.29 16.50
N ALA A 6 -6.68 3.50 15.77
CA ALA A 6 -6.51 2.04 15.70
C ALA A 6 -5.14 1.63 15.17
N LEU A 7 -4.65 2.29 14.11
CA LEU A 7 -3.33 2.02 13.58
C LEU A 7 -2.21 2.41 14.55
N GLN A 8 -2.38 3.48 15.33
CA GLN A 8 -1.44 3.86 16.38
C GLN A 8 -1.42 2.84 17.52
N GLU A 9 -2.57 2.35 17.93
CA GLU A 9 -2.68 1.27 18.92
C GLU A 9 -1.99 -0.01 18.44
N PHE A 10 -2.19 -0.42 17.18
CA PHE A 10 -1.51 -1.59 16.61
C PHE A 10 0.02 -1.42 16.56
N LYS A 11 0.51 -0.19 16.37
CA LYS A 11 1.95 0.10 16.34
C LYS A 11 2.61 0.12 17.72
N GLN A 12 1.83 0.14 18.80
CA GLN A 12 2.38 0.01 20.16
C GLN A 12 2.78 -1.42 20.51
N GLU A 13 2.24 -2.41 19.81
CA GLU A 13 2.62 -3.82 19.96
C GLU A 13 3.74 -4.18 19.00
N LEU A 14 4.46 -5.28 19.29
CA LEU A 14 5.44 -5.84 18.36
C LEU A 14 4.71 -6.26 17.07
N HIS A 15 5.08 -5.64 15.97
CA HIS A 15 4.39 -5.83 14.71
C HIS A 15 5.32 -5.86 13.50
N ILE A 16 4.80 -6.45 12.43
CA ILE A 16 5.37 -6.38 11.09
C ILE A 16 4.25 -6.07 10.09
N SER A 17 4.56 -5.32 9.06
CA SER A 17 3.64 -5.05 7.93
C SER A 17 4.13 -5.72 6.66
N HIS A 18 3.23 -5.84 5.67
CA HIS A 18 3.64 -6.26 4.33
C HIS A 18 4.78 -5.39 3.78
N SER A 19 4.71 -4.06 3.97
CA SER A 19 5.76 -3.15 3.50
C SER A 19 7.12 -3.42 4.13
N GLN A 20 7.17 -3.77 5.41
CA GLN A 20 8.40 -4.16 6.10
C GLN A 20 8.95 -5.47 5.55
N ILE A 21 8.09 -6.49 5.35
CA ILE A 21 8.48 -7.77 4.71
C ILE A 21 9.01 -7.50 3.30
N PHE A 22 8.34 -6.66 2.52
CA PHE A 22 8.76 -6.28 1.17
C PHE A 22 10.14 -5.59 1.16
N VAL A 23 10.36 -4.63 2.06
CA VAL A 23 11.67 -3.94 2.15
C VAL A 23 12.77 -4.93 2.50
N TYR A 24 12.57 -5.79 3.52
CA TYR A 24 13.56 -6.79 3.91
C TYR A 24 13.88 -7.75 2.76
N SER A 25 12.85 -8.28 2.09
CA SER A 25 13.00 -9.25 1.00
C SER A 25 13.71 -8.68 -0.24
N ASN A 26 13.63 -7.37 -0.47
CA ASN A 26 14.29 -6.71 -1.60
C ASN A 26 15.69 -6.18 -1.26
N CYS A 27 15.92 -5.75 -0.02
CA CYS A 27 17.22 -5.34 0.47
C CYS A 27 17.19 -5.29 2.00
N SER A 28 17.71 -6.33 2.64
CA SER A 28 17.70 -6.42 4.11
C SER A 28 18.57 -5.36 4.78
N LEU A 29 19.63 -4.86 4.12
CA LEU A 29 20.41 -3.73 4.61
C LEU A 29 19.57 -2.43 4.63
N LYS A 30 18.74 -2.17 3.59
CA LYS A 30 17.79 -1.04 3.63
C LYS A 30 16.80 -1.17 4.78
N TYR A 31 16.33 -2.39 5.07
CA TYR A 31 15.47 -2.64 6.22
C TYR A 31 16.19 -2.27 7.54
N GLN A 32 17.46 -2.68 7.70
CA GLN A 32 18.28 -2.32 8.87
C GLN A 32 18.31 -0.80 9.07
N PHE A 33 18.73 -0.06 8.05
CA PHE A 33 18.81 1.40 8.15
C PHE A 33 17.46 2.04 8.49
N MET A 34 16.38 1.57 7.87
CA MET A 34 15.06 2.18 7.97
C MET A 34 14.32 1.84 9.26
N TYR A 35 14.40 0.58 9.72
CA TYR A 35 13.55 0.08 10.81
C TYR A 35 14.31 -0.34 12.06
N VAL A 36 15.57 -0.69 11.97
CA VAL A 36 16.38 -1.12 13.12
C VAL A 36 17.19 0.05 13.67
N GLU A 37 17.88 0.78 12.79
CA GLU A 37 18.72 1.92 13.15
C GLU A 37 17.96 3.25 13.11
N ALA A 38 16.78 3.26 12.48
CA ALA A 38 15.94 4.44 12.29
C ALA A 38 16.71 5.65 11.71
N LEU A 39 17.62 5.38 10.76
CA LEU A 39 18.38 6.44 10.12
C LEU A 39 17.44 7.38 9.36
N PRO A 40 17.66 8.70 9.43
CA PRO A 40 16.92 9.62 8.59
C PRO A 40 17.22 9.36 7.12
N PRO A 41 16.20 9.39 6.24
CA PRO A 41 16.44 9.25 4.80
C PRO A 41 17.21 10.47 4.26
N GLU A 42 18.17 10.23 3.38
CA GLU A 42 19.00 11.26 2.74
C GLU A 42 18.20 12.10 1.73
N ARG A 43 17.14 11.52 1.19
CA ARG A 43 16.27 12.10 0.17
C ARG A 43 14.92 11.41 0.15
N LEU A 44 13.90 12.12 -0.30
CA LEU A 44 12.54 11.62 -0.45
C LEU A 44 12.14 11.63 -1.93
N SER A 45 11.79 10.48 -2.49
CA SER A 45 11.22 10.45 -3.84
C SER A 45 9.82 11.08 -3.82
N ILE A 46 9.55 12.00 -4.76
CA ILE A 46 8.23 12.62 -4.95
C ILE A 46 7.12 11.56 -5.14
N ALA A 47 7.46 10.34 -5.52
CA ALA A 47 6.49 9.27 -5.70
C ALA A 47 5.77 8.89 -4.39
N LEU A 48 6.39 9.09 -3.22
CA LEU A 48 5.78 8.77 -1.92
C LEU A 48 4.72 9.80 -1.55
N PRO A 49 5.02 11.12 -1.38
CA PRO A 49 3.99 12.12 -1.09
C PRO A 49 2.92 12.19 -2.18
N PHE A 50 3.28 12.01 -3.45
CA PHE A 50 2.31 11.93 -4.53
C PHE A 50 1.34 10.76 -4.38
N GLY A 51 1.84 9.57 -4.05
CA GLY A 51 1.02 8.39 -3.83
C GLY A 51 0.08 8.58 -2.64
N SER A 52 0.61 9.07 -1.52
CA SER A 52 -0.16 9.39 -0.30
C SER A 52 -1.29 10.37 -0.59
N ALA A 53 -1.00 11.47 -1.28
CA ALA A 53 -2.01 12.48 -1.62
C ALA A 53 -3.11 11.93 -2.56
N ILE A 54 -2.77 11.08 -3.53
CA ILE A 54 -3.76 10.39 -4.39
C ILE A 54 -4.64 9.47 -3.53
N HIS A 55 -4.07 8.68 -2.63
CA HIS A 55 -4.83 7.82 -1.72
C HIS A 55 -5.77 8.64 -0.81
N THR A 56 -5.31 9.78 -0.31
CA THR A 56 -6.18 10.69 0.49
C THR A 56 -7.43 11.14 -0.29
N GLY A 57 -7.27 11.51 -1.56
CA GLY A 57 -8.41 11.86 -2.43
C GLY A 57 -9.36 10.68 -2.66
N ILE A 58 -8.81 9.51 -2.99
CA ILE A 58 -9.59 8.29 -3.23
C ILE A 58 -10.31 7.82 -1.96
N GLU A 59 -9.63 7.82 -0.81
CA GLU A 59 -10.23 7.53 0.50
C GLU A 59 -11.43 8.41 0.77
N TRP A 60 -11.25 9.72 0.62
CA TRP A 60 -12.31 10.68 0.88
C TRP A 60 -13.52 10.49 -0.06
N TYR A 61 -13.28 10.17 -1.34
CA TYR A 61 -14.33 9.83 -2.30
C TYR A 61 -15.18 8.64 -1.82
N TYR A 62 -14.53 7.50 -1.50
CA TYR A 62 -15.25 6.31 -1.07
C TYR A 62 -15.92 6.47 0.31
N ARG A 63 -15.30 7.20 1.25
CA ARG A 63 -15.93 7.51 2.54
C ARG A 63 -17.17 8.38 2.36
N SER A 64 -17.10 9.36 1.47
CA SER A 64 -18.27 10.22 1.18
C SER A 64 -19.44 9.42 0.62
N LEU A 65 -19.16 8.43 -0.21
CA LEU A 65 -20.19 7.52 -0.71
C LEU A 65 -20.74 6.60 0.38
N LYS A 66 -19.85 6.00 1.19
CA LYS A 66 -20.24 5.09 2.28
C LYS A 66 -21.10 5.81 3.32
N ASP A 67 -20.67 6.98 3.78
CA ASP A 67 -21.26 7.64 4.94
C ASP A 67 -22.46 8.52 4.57
N LYS A 68 -22.46 9.12 3.38
CA LYS A 68 -23.44 10.13 2.98
C LYS A 68 -24.28 9.72 1.76
N GLY A 69 -23.95 8.61 1.10
CA GLY A 69 -24.62 8.16 -0.12
C GLY A 69 -24.55 9.15 -1.29
N SER A 70 -23.67 10.16 -1.22
CA SER A 70 -23.59 11.22 -2.21
C SER A 70 -22.19 11.36 -2.80
N LEU A 71 -22.14 11.40 -4.12
CA LEU A 71 -20.96 11.74 -4.89
C LEU A 71 -20.54 13.18 -4.62
N LYS A 72 -19.28 13.38 -4.28
CA LYS A 72 -18.68 14.70 -4.16
C LYS A 72 -18.11 15.18 -5.48
N PRO A 73 -18.12 16.50 -5.76
CA PRO A 73 -17.55 17.04 -6.99
C PRO A 73 -16.07 16.69 -7.17
N LEU A 74 -15.65 16.47 -8.40
CA LEU A 74 -14.24 16.25 -8.74
C LEU A 74 -13.32 17.34 -8.19
N LYS A 75 -13.79 18.58 -8.20
CA LYS A 75 -13.04 19.75 -7.69
C LYS A 75 -12.63 19.56 -6.22
N ASP A 76 -13.50 19.02 -5.38
CA ASP A 76 -13.22 18.80 -3.97
C ASP A 76 -12.09 17.73 -3.77
N LEU A 77 -12.07 16.68 -4.64
CA LEU A 77 -10.99 15.68 -4.65
C LEU A 77 -9.66 16.32 -5.06
N GLU A 78 -9.69 17.17 -6.08
CA GLU A 78 -8.50 17.86 -6.57
C GLU A 78 -7.94 18.84 -5.55
N GLU A 79 -8.79 19.56 -4.83
CA GLU A 79 -8.40 20.47 -3.75
C GLU A 79 -7.75 19.68 -2.60
N LEU A 80 -8.41 18.62 -2.12
CA LEU A 80 -7.86 17.77 -1.06
C LEU A 80 -6.51 17.12 -1.44
N PHE A 81 -6.38 16.68 -2.68
CA PHE A 81 -5.10 16.18 -3.20
C PHE A 81 -4.02 17.27 -3.17
N CYS A 82 -4.33 18.48 -3.62
CA CYS A 82 -3.37 19.58 -3.65
C CYS A 82 -2.92 19.96 -2.23
N ASP A 83 -3.85 20.03 -1.29
CA ASP A 83 -3.56 20.37 0.11
C ASP A 83 -2.70 19.29 0.77
N SER A 84 -3.07 18.02 0.59
CA SER A 84 -2.32 16.89 1.13
C SER A 84 -0.89 16.82 0.56
N LEU A 85 -0.75 16.98 -0.76
CA LEU A 85 0.55 16.97 -1.43
C LEU A 85 1.42 18.16 -0.97
N SER A 86 0.83 19.36 -0.88
CA SER A 86 1.53 20.56 -0.44
C SER A 86 2.00 20.43 1.01
N LEU A 87 1.16 19.89 1.88
CA LEU A 87 1.50 19.66 3.28
C LEU A 87 2.74 18.76 3.41
N GLU A 88 2.79 17.65 2.66
CA GLU A 88 3.92 16.72 2.72
C GLU A 88 5.20 17.28 2.10
N ILE A 89 5.09 18.09 1.03
CA ILE A 89 6.25 18.68 0.34
C ILE A 89 6.80 19.87 1.12
N ASP A 90 5.94 20.81 1.52
CA ASP A 90 6.35 22.10 2.08
C ASP A 90 6.85 21.98 3.52
N HIS A 91 6.50 20.89 4.23
CA HIS A 91 6.99 20.58 5.58
C HIS A 91 8.08 19.49 5.60
N SER A 92 8.62 19.14 4.45
CA SER A 92 9.70 18.15 4.37
C SER A 92 11.05 18.83 4.64
N ASP A 93 11.71 18.45 5.72
CA ASP A 93 13.12 18.82 5.99
C ASP A 93 14.11 18.04 5.10
N ILE A 94 13.61 17.08 4.32
CA ILE A 94 14.40 16.17 3.48
C ILE A 94 14.29 16.61 2.01
N PRO A 95 15.39 16.67 1.26
CA PRO A 95 15.36 17.03 -0.16
C PRO A 95 14.42 16.13 -0.98
N ILE A 96 13.47 16.73 -1.67
CA ILE A 96 12.54 16.03 -2.55
C ILE A 96 13.15 15.83 -3.93
N ILE A 97 13.18 14.57 -4.38
CA ILE A 97 13.67 14.22 -5.72
C ILE A 97 12.50 14.05 -6.66
N TYR A 98 12.37 14.99 -7.58
CA TYR A 98 11.39 14.95 -8.64
C TYR A 98 11.79 14.01 -9.76
N LYS A 99 10.83 13.58 -10.59
CA LYS A 99 11.05 12.73 -11.75
C LYS A 99 11.08 13.58 -13.02
N LYS A 100 11.78 13.08 -14.06
CA LYS A 100 11.91 13.79 -15.34
C LYS A 100 10.56 14.16 -15.96
N GLU A 101 9.55 13.30 -15.79
CA GLU A 101 8.22 13.48 -16.35
C GLU A 101 7.38 14.54 -15.60
N ALA A 102 7.78 14.87 -14.37
CA ALA A 102 7.17 15.91 -13.52
C ALA A 102 8.29 16.53 -12.65
N PRO A 103 9.04 17.50 -13.22
CA PRO A 103 10.28 17.99 -12.63
C PRO A 103 10.09 18.98 -11.47
N ASP A 104 8.85 19.41 -11.22
CA ASP A 104 8.49 20.40 -10.21
C ASP A 104 7.11 20.12 -9.60
N LYS A 105 6.78 20.87 -8.56
CA LYS A 105 5.51 20.75 -7.83
C LYS A 105 4.30 20.97 -8.75
N ASP A 106 4.33 21.95 -9.65
CA ASP A 106 3.19 22.29 -10.50
C ASP A 106 2.89 21.17 -11.51
N SER A 107 3.92 20.58 -12.10
CA SER A 107 3.77 19.43 -13.01
C SER A 107 3.27 18.19 -12.27
N VAL A 108 3.68 17.99 -11.03
CA VAL A 108 3.16 16.91 -10.16
C VAL A 108 1.68 17.13 -9.84
N ILE A 109 1.29 18.36 -9.49
CA ILE A 109 -0.13 18.72 -9.25
C ILE A 109 -0.96 18.48 -10.51
N LYS A 110 -0.51 18.94 -11.65
CA LYS A 110 -1.21 18.73 -12.94
C LYS A 110 -1.39 17.24 -13.25
N MET A 111 -0.35 16.44 -13.02
CA MET A 111 -0.41 14.98 -13.19
C MET A 111 -1.45 14.35 -12.25
N GLY A 112 -1.45 14.71 -10.97
CA GLY A 112 -2.38 14.18 -9.97
C GLY A 112 -3.82 14.50 -10.28
N LYS A 113 -4.13 15.74 -10.65
CA LYS A 113 -5.48 16.14 -11.08
C LYS A 113 -5.96 15.32 -12.29
N GLY A 114 -5.08 15.09 -13.26
CA GLY A 114 -5.40 14.24 -14.42
C GLY A 114 -5.70 12.78 -14.02
N LEU A 115 -4.98 12.21 -13.05
CA LEU A 115 -5.25 10.86 -12.55
C LEU A 115 -6.56 10.80 -11.76
N LEU A 116 -6.83 11.78 -10.89
CA LEU A 116 -8.08 11.84 -10.12
C LEU A 116 -9.30 12.02 -11.01
N LYS A 117 -9.19 12.81 -12.09
CA LYS A 117 -10.24 12.91 -13.10
C LYS A 117 -10.55 11.56 -13.72
N VAL A 118 -9.54 10.83 -14.17
CA VAL A 118 -9.74 9.48 -14.76
C VAL A 118 -10.30 8.52 -13.72
N PHE A 119 -9.84 8.54 -12.48
CA PHE A 119 -10.44 7.77 -11.39
C PHE A 119 -11.93 8.09 -11.25
N TYR A 120 -12.28 9.36 -11.12
CA TYR A 120 -13.65 9.83 -10.92
C TYR A 120 -14.60 9.40 -12.04
N GLU A 121 -14.12 9.45 -13.29
CA GLU A 121 -14.88 9.07 -14.48
C GLU A 121 -14.97 7.55 -14.70
N SER A 122 -14.02 6.76 -14.12
CA SER A 122 -13.91 5.32 -14.37
C SER A 122 -14.44 4.44 -13.25
N VAL A 123 -14.68 5.00 -12.05
CA VAL A 123 -15.17 4.21 -10.91
C VAL A 123 -16.58 3.71 -11.18
N ASP A 124 -16.74 2.39 -11.09
CA ASP A 124 -18.04 1.71 -11.18
C ASP A 124 -18.27 0.84 -9.93
N LEU A 125 -19.28 1.22 -9.16
CA LEU A 125 -19.75 0.50 -7.97
C LEU A 125 -21.11 -0.18 -8.20
N THR A 126 -21.55 -0.30 -9.44
CA THR A 126 -22.82 -0.95 -9.76
C THR A 126 -22.86 -2.36 -9.20
N GLY A 127 -23.85 -2.67 -8.39
CA GLY A 127 -24.01 -3.96 -7.75
C GLY A 127 -22.96 -4.28 -6.67
N LYS A 128 -22.31 -3.26 -6.11
CA LYS A 128 -21.32 -3.43 -5.05
C LYS A 128 -21.62 -2.53 -3.86
N GLU A 129 -21.49 -3.08 -2.67
CA GLU A 129 -21.61 -2.37 -1.40
C GLU A 129 -20.21 -2.03 -0.87
N ILE A 130 -19.99 -0.81 -0.40
CA ILE A 130 -18.74 -0.44 0.30
C ILE A 130 -18.82 -0.96 1.74
N ILE A 131 -18.06 -1.97 2.05
CA ILE A 131 -17.98 -2.54 3.40
C ILE A 131 -17.08 -1.67 4.27
N ASP A 132 -15.86 -1.38 3.80
CA ASP A 132 -15.00 -0.44 4.50
C ASP A 132 -14.00 0.25 3.56
N VAL A 133 -13.49 1.41 4.03
CA VAL A 133 -12.51 2.23 3.34
C VAL A 133 -11.34 2.42 4.29
N GLU A 134 -10.15 2.11 3.82
CA GLU A 134 -8.93 2.18 4.63
C GLU A 134 -9.10 1.41 5.96
N LEU A 135 -9.47 0.14 5.84
CA LEU A 135 -9.74 -0.74 6.97
C LEU A 135 -8.43 -1.15 7.66
N PRO A 136 -8.18 -0.69 8.90
CA PRO A 136 -7.01 -1.13 9.65
C PRO A 136 -7.29 -2.50 10.26
N LEU A 137 -6.40 -3.46 10.04
CA LEU A 137 -6.49 -4.80 10.62
C LEU A 137 -5.16 -5.19 11.27
N SER A 138 -5.28 -5.94 12.36
CA SER A 138 -4.16 -6.58 13.05
C SER A 138 -4.50 -8.05 13.32
N ALA A 139 -3.52 -8.92 13.18
CA ALA A 139 -3.71 -10.34 13.43
C ALA A 139 -2.42 -11.00 13.94
N GLN A 140 -2.56 -12.00 14.81
CA GLN A 140 -1.45 -12.85 15.18
C GLN A 140 -0.82 -13.49 13.95
N LEU A 141 0.48 -13.36 13.80
CA LEU A 141 1.22 -14.05 12.75
C LEU A 141 1.62 -15.44 13.24
N TYR A 142 1.36 -16.46 12.43
CA TYR A 142 1.67 -17.85 12.72
C TYR A 142 2.75 -18.37 11.78
N THR A 143 3.61 -19.27 12.28
CA THR A 143 4.52 -20.04 11.42
C THR A 143 3.72 -21.00 10.54
N PRO A 144 4.33 -21.57 9.48
CA PRO A 144 3.67 -22.57 8.63
C PRO A 144 3.16 -23.80 9.39
N GLU A 145 3.79 -24.12 10.51
CA GLU A 145 3.44 -25.23 11.41
C GLU A 145 2.32 -24.85 12.39
N GLY A 146 1.82 -23.61 12.33
CA GLY A 146 0.73 -23.12 13.18
C GLY A 146 1.16 -22.64 14.57
N LYS A 147 2.47 -22.43 14.80
CA LYS A 147 2.96 -21.84 16.05
C LYS A 147 2.83 -20.31 15.98
N ALA A 148 2.27 -19.69 17.02
CA ALA A 148 2.23 -18.24 17.11
C ALA A 148 3.64 -17.64 17.21
N THR A 149 3.88 -16.56 16.47
CA THR A 149 5.10 -15.73 16.63
C THR A 149 4.85 -14.69 17.71
N GLU A 150 5.86 -13.91 18.08
CA GLU A 150 5.69 -12.79 19.02
C GLU A 150 5.12 -11.54 18.33
N LEU A 151 5.14 -11.51 17.01
CA LEU A 151 4.71 -10.34 16.23
C LEU A 151 3.31 -10.52 15.67
N LYS A 152 2.60 -9.39 15.58
CA LYS A 152 1.35 -9.29 14.83
C LYS A 152 1.61 -8.78 13.42
N LEU A 153 0.89 -9.32 12.44
CA LEU A 153 0.79 -8.70 11.11
C LEU A 153 -0.19 -7.53 11.20
N ILE A 154 0.22 -6.36 10.76
CA ILE A 154 -0.68 -5.21 10.63
C ILE A 154 -0.78 -4.77 9.17
N GLY A 155 -1.93 -4.23 8.80
CA GLY A 155 -2.15 -3.65 7.48
C GLY A 155 -3.39 -2.78 7.43
N VAL A 156 -3.44 -1.94 6.42
CA VAL A 156 -4.61 -1.11 6.10
C VAL A 156 -5.04 -1.47 4.69
N LEU A 157 -6.29 -1.90 4.54
CA LEU A 157 -6.87 -2.26 3.26
C LEU A 157 -7.54 -1.01 2.67
N ASP A 158 -7.13 -0.59 1.47
CA ASP A 158 -7.62 0.65 0.86
C ASP A 158 -9.14 0.65 0.72
N LEU A 159 -9.70 -0.44 0.18
CA LEU A 159 -11.15 -0.56 -0.01
C LEU A 159 -11.56 -2.03 0.06
N VAL A 160 -12.63 -2.30 0.79
CA VAL A 160 -13.31 -3.60 0.84
C VAL A 160 -14.73 -3.43 0.34
N LEU A 161 -15.06 -4.12 -0.74
CA LEU A 161 -16.40 -4.17 -1.32
C LEU A 161 -17.04 -5.54 -1.07
N ARG A 162 -18.37 -5.59 -1.13
CA ARG A 162 -19.17 -6.81 -1.26
C ARG A 162 -19.92 -6.78 -2.57
N ASP A 163 -19.87 -7.86 -3.33
CA ASP A 163 -20.64 -8.00 -4.57
C ASP A 163 -22.07 -8.50 -4.31
N GLN A 164 -22.86 -8.65 -5.39
CA GLN A 164 -24.24 -9.14 -5.34
C GLN A 164 -24.38 -10.61 -4.84
N ASN A 165 -23.30 -11.39 -4.91
CA ASN A 165 -23.24 -12.77 -4.41
C ASN A 165 -22.86 -12.83 -2.93
N GLY A 166 -22.58 -11.69 -2.31
CA GLY A 166 -22.11 -11.59 -0.92
C GLY A 166 -20.60 -11.81 -0.75
N GLU A 167 -19.85 -11.96 -1.84
CA GLU A 167 -18.40 -12.16 -1.81
C GLU A 167 -17.63 -10.85 -1.58
N LEU A 168 -16.58 -10.90 -0.77
CA LEU A 168 -15.71 -9.75 -0.55
C LEU A 168 -14.70 -9.60 -1.69
N ILE A 169 -14.49 -8.35 -2.08
CA ILE A 169 -13.46 -7.93 -3.03
C ILE A 169 -12.57 -6.91 -2.34
N VAL A 170 -11.28 -7.23 -2.23
CA VAL A 170 -10.27 -6.27 -1.73
C VAL A 170 -9.70 -5.49 -2.90
N ILE A 171 -9.75 -4.18 -2.81
CA ILE A 171 -9.17 -3.29 -3.82
C ILE A 171 -7.97 -2.58 -3.24
N ASP A 172 -6.90 -2.52 -4.04
CA ASP A 172 -5.69 -1.77 -3.77
C ASP A 172 -5.46 -0.78 -4.90
N ASN A 173 -5.36 0.51 -4.55
CA ASN A 173 -5.19 1.59 -5.50
C ASN A 173 -3.70 1.89 -5.69
N LYS A 174 -3.24 1.94 -6.92
CA LYS A 174 -1.84 2.22 -7.24
C LYS A 174 -1.71 3.30 -8.31
N THR A 175 -0.62 4.06 -8.23
CA THR A 175 -0.19 4.94 -9.32
C THR A 175 1.06 4.38 -9.97
N ALA A 176 1.10 4.29 -11.30
CA ALA A 176 2.27 3.71 -11.99
C ALA A 176 2.54 4.35 -13.36
N ALA A 177 3.81 4.63 -13.65
CA ALA A 177 4.26 5.03 -14.98
C ALA A 177 4.44 3.82 -15.90
N LYS A 178 5.00 2.71 -15.38
CA LYS A 178 5.17 1.46 -16.12
C LYS A 178 3.93 0.57 -16.00
N PRO A 179 3.58 -0.22 -17.03
CA PRO A 179 2.47 -1.16 -16.93
C PRO A 179 2.74 -2.23 -15.87
N LYS A 180 1.68 -2.67 -15.22
CA LYS A 180 1.68 -3.89 -14.41
C LYS A 180 1.26 -5.06 -15.31
N SER A 181 2.03 -6.14 -15.32
CA SER A 181 1.58 -7.38 -15.94
C SER A 181 0.64 -8.14 -15.01
N GLN A 182 -0.20 -9.01 -15.56
CA GLN A 182 -1.07 -9.85 -14.74
C GLN A 182 -0.25 -10.72 -13.77
N SER A 183 0.87 -11.30 -14.21
CA SER A 183 1.75 -12.08 -13.35
C SER A 183 2.30 -11.30 -12.15
N MET A 184 2.66 -10.02 -12.34
CA MET A 184 3.09 -9.17 -11.23
C MET A 184 1.98 -8.94 -10.21
N VAL A 185 0.72 -8.90 -10.63
CA VAL A 185 -0.44 -8.74 -9.73
C VAL A 185 -0.78 -10.06 -9.06
N ASP A 186 -0.68 -11.17 -9.78
CA ASP A 186 -0.92 -12.52 -9.24
C ASP A 186 0.12 -12.89 -8.17
N GLU A 187 1.34 -12.39 -8.29
CA GLU A 187 2.43 -12.61 -7.35
C GLU A 187 2.53 -11.55 -6.24
N ASP A 188 1.68 -10.51 -6.26
CA ASP A 188 1.75 -9.42 -5.28
C ASP A 188 1.40 -9.90 -3.87
N MET A 189 2.39 -9.91 -2.99
CA MET A 189 2.25 -10.36 -1.61
C MET A 189 1.38 -9.44 -0.75
N GLN A 190 1.13 -8.21 -1.16
CA GLN A 190 0.26 -7.29 -0.42
C GLN A 190 -1.17 -7.83 -0.36
N PHE A 191 -1.70 -8.33 -1.47
CA PHE A 191 -3.01 -8.99 -1.48
C PHE A 191 -3.04 -10.25 -0.63
N THR A 192 -1.93 -10.98 -0.56
CA THR A 192 -1.85 -12.17 0.29
C THR A 192 -1.85 -11.80 1.77
N ALA A 193 -1.14 -10.73 2.15
CA ALA A 193 -1.19 -10.17 3.51
C ALA A 193 -2.62 -9.70 3.86
N TYR A 194 -3.29 -9.02 2.95
CA TYR A 194 -4.68 -8.59 3.13
C TYR A 194 -5.63 -9.78 3.30
N SER A 195 -5.49 -10.81 2.46
CA SER A 195 -6.26 -12.06 2.57
C SER A 195 -6.02 -12.76 3.92
N TYR A 196 -4.78 -12.76 4.42
CA TYR A 196 -4.44 -13.29 5.74
C TYR A 196 -5.16 -12.52 6.85
N LEU A 197 -5.08 -11.18 6.81
CA LEU A 197 -5.72 -10.31 7.79
C LEU A 197 -7.25 -10.50 7.79
N LEU A 198 -7.89 -10.58 6.63
CA LEU A 198 -9.33 -10.82 6.55
C LEU A 198 -9.74 -12.16 7.13
N ALA A 199 -8.99 -13.23 6.85
CA ALA A 199 -9.28 -14.55 7.39
C ALA A 199 -9.08 -14.61 8.92
N ALA A 200 -7.99 -14.02 9.42
CA ALA A 200 -7.70 -13.99 10.85
C ALA A 200 -8.70 -13.14 11.66
N ASN A 201 -9.24 -12.08 11.05
CA ASN A 201 -10.28 -11.23 11.65
C ASN A 201 -11.72 -11.71 11.34
N LYS A 202 -11.89 -12.93 10.80
CA LYS A 202 -13.19 -13.57 10.54
C LYS A 202 -14.09 -12.84 9.52
N TYR A 203 -13.53 -12.01 8.66
CA TYR A 203 -14.26 -11.44 7.51
C TYR A 203 -14.56 -12.51 6.46
N VAL A 204 -13.67 -13.51 6.35
CA VAL A 204 -13.85 -14.68 5.50
C VAL A 204 -13.45 -15.95 6.24
N PHE A 205 -13.94 -17.12 5.79
CA PHE A 205 -13.49 -18.39 6.34
C PHE A 205 -12.01 -18.63 6.05
N PRO A 206 -11.25 -19.31 6.94
CA PRO A 206 -9.83 -19.60 6.73
C PRO A 206 -9.52 -20.37 5.44
N THR A 207 -10.48 -21.13 4.91
CA THR A 207 -10.38 -21.90 3.67
C THR A 207 -10.87 -21.13 2.43
N ALA A 208 -11.53 -20.00 2.63
CA ALA A 208 -12.12 -19.23 1.53
C ALA A 208 -11.07 -18.66 0.58
N THR A 209 -11.41 -18.56 -0.69
CA THR A 209 -10.71 -17.73 -1.67
C THR A 209 -11.15 -16.28 -1.48
N VAL A 210 -10.21 -15.35 -1.58
CA VAL A 210 -10.47 -13.91 -1.49
C VAL A 210 -10.26 -13.28 -2.85
N ASN A 211 -11.29 -12.61 -3.38
CA ASN A 211 -11.19 -11.84 -4.61
C ASN A 211 -10.43 -10.54 -4.35
N CYS A 212 -9.50 -10.22 -5.23
CA CYS A 212 -8.67 -9.03 -5.15
C CYS A 212 -8.65 -8.29 -6.48
N ARG A 213 -8.54 -6.97 -6.43
CA ARG A 213 -8.43 -6.13 -7.62
C ARG A 213 -7.41 -5.02 -7.38
N MET A 214 -6.47 -4.88 -8.29
CA MET A 214 -5.54 -3.75 -8.31
C MET A 214 -6.06 -2.71 -9.30
N ASP A 215 -6.37 -1.52 -8.82
CA ASP A 215 -6.78 -0.38 -9.63
C ASP A 215 -5.57 0.53 -9.86
N VAL A 216 -5.04 0.54 -11.08
CA VAL A 216 -3.80 1.24 -11.43
C VAL A 216 -4.10 2.50 -12.22
N LEU A 217 -3.86 3.64 -11.60
CA LEU A 217 -3.87 4.95 -12.26
C LEU A 217 -2.56 5.16 -13.02
N ARG A 218 -2.60 5.08 -14.33
CA ARG A 218 -1.43 5.12 -15.22
C ARG A 218 -1.00 6.56 -15.49
N LYS A 219 0.24 6.88 -15.09
CA LYS A 219 0.92 8.16 -15.32
C LYS A 219 1.38 8.27 -16.78
N LEU A 220 0.44 8.46 -17.68
CA LEU A 220 0.67 8.61 -19.13
C LEU A 220 0.36 10.04 -19.56
N LYS A 221 0.79 10.43 -20.78
CA LYS A 221 0.39 11.72 -21.39
C LYS A 221 -1.13 11.88 -21.43
N THR A 222 -1.84 10.78 -21.71
CA THR A 222 -3.27 10.64 -21.52
C THR A 222 -3.48 9.59 -20.42
N PRO A 223 -3.81 10.01 -19.19
CA PRO A 223 -3.99 9.09 -18.07
C PRO A 223 -5.05 8.04 -18.35
N LYS A 224 -4.90 6.87 -17.74
CA LYS A 224 -5.86 5.76 -17.83
C LYS A 224 -5.94 5.04 -16.49
N MET A 225 -7.11 4.48 -16.19
CA MET A 225 -7.28 3.50 -15.12
C MET A 225 -7.24 2.10 -15.72
N GLN A 226 -6.47 1.21 -15.11
CA GLN A 226 -6.39 -0.21 -15.48
C GLN A 226 -6.76 -1.04 -14.25
N GLN A 227 -7.60 -2.05 -14.45
CA GLN A 227 -8.03 -2.96 -13.39
C GLN A 227 -7.46 -4.35 -13.65
N HIS A 228 -6.81 -4.91 -12.65
CA HIS A 228 -6.26 -6.26 -12.68
C HIS A 228 -6.92 -7.09 -11.58
N PHE A 229 -7.56 -8.17 -11.96
CA PHE A 229 -8.22 -9.08 -11.04
C PHE A 229 -7.30 -10.23 -10.69
N THR A 230 -7.32 -10.64 -9.44
CA THR A 230 -6.57 -11.79 -8.95
C THR A 230 -7.31 -12.39 -7.75
N VAL A 231 -6.88 -13.56 -7.30
CA VAL A 231 -7.46 -14.23 -6.13
C VAL A 231 -6.36 -14.68 -5.17
N ARG A 232 -6.74 -14.87 -3.91
CA ARG A 232 -5.83 -15.44 -2.89
C ARG A 232 -6.52 -16.58 -2.17
N THR A 233 -5.85 -17.72 -2.17
CA THR A 233 -6.31 -18.96 -1.57
C THR A 233 -5.72 -19.20 -0.17
N ALA A 234 -6.17 -20.23 0.51
CA ALA A 234 -5.57 -20.69 1.75
C ALA A 234 -4.09 -21.12 1.58
N SER A 235 -3.74 -21.64 0.40
CA SER A 235 -2.36 -22.02 0.07
C SER A 235 -1.44 -20.79 -0.01
N ASP A 236 -1.93 -19.69 -0.62
CA ASP A 236 -1.18 -18.44 -0.70
C ASP A 236 -0.93 -17.86 0.68
N ARG A 237 -1.93 -17.90 1.58
CA ARG A 237 -1.77 -17.48 2.99
C ARG A 237 -0.72 -18.30 3.74
N LYS A 238 -0.68 -19.62 3.53
CA LYS A 238 0.37 -20.49 4.11
C LYS A 238 1.75 -20.14 3.57
N ARG A 239 1.86 -19.92 2.26
CA ARG A 239 3.13 -19.49 1.63
C ARG A 239 3.60 -18.14 2.19
N PHE A 240 2.68 -17.18 2.33
CA PHE A 240 2.98 -15.89 2.94
C PHE A 240 3.50 -16.04 4.39
N ALA A 241 2.82 -16.85 5.21
CA ALA A 241 3.26 -17.12 6.59
C ALA A 241 4.69 -17.69 6.62
N LYS A 242 5.04 -18.58 5.68
CA LYS A 242 6.39 -19.11 5.54
C LYS A 242 7.41 -18.02 5.19
N ILE A 243 7.09 -17.15 4.23
CA ILE A 243 7.98 -16.04 3.84
C ILE A 243 8.16 -15.08 5.03
N ALA A 244 7.07 -14.70 5.69
CA ALA A 244 7.11 -13.83 6.85
C ALA A 244 7.96 -14.43 7.98
N SER A 245 7.83 -15.73 8.27
CA SER A 245 8.65 -16.42 9.28
C SER A 245 10.13 -16.40 8.93
N MET A 246 10.49 -16.57 7.66
CA MET A 246 11.90 -16.51 7.22
C MET A 246 12.45 -15.09 7.31
N VAL A 247 11.65 -14.07 7.01
CA VAL A 247 12.01 -12.66 7.20
C VAL A 247 12.26 -12.37 8.68
N LEU A 248 11.35 -12.81 9.56
CA LEU A 248 11.51 -12.63 11.01
C LEU A 248 12.77 -13.29 11.53
N ALA A 249 13.02 -14.55 11.15
CA ALA A 249 14.25 -15.25 11.54
C ALA A 249 15.50 -14.51 11.05
N GLY A 250 15.47 -13.94 9.84
CA GLY A 250 16.58 -13.14 9.34
C GLY A 250 16.78 -11.84 10.11
N ILE A 251 15.70 -11.17 10.53
CA ILE A 251 15.78 -9.96 11.36
C ILE A 251 16.34 -10.29 12.76
N GLU A 252 15.83 -11.33 13.39
CA GLU A 252 16.28 -11.81 14.71
C GLU A 252 17.76 -12.18 14.71
N ASN A 253 18.22 -12.86 13.67
CA ASN A 253 19.63 -13.25 13.50
C ASN A 253 20.50 -12.12 12.92
N ARG A 254 19.98 -10.91 12.77
CA ARG A 254 20.69 -9.73 12.23
C ARG A 254 21.32 -9.96 10.85
N ILE A 255 20.62 -10.70 9.99
CA ILE A 255 21.08 -10.96 8.63
C ILE A 255 20.69 -9.77 7.74
N PHE A 256 21.60 -8.84 7.57
CA PHE A 256 21.39 -7.64 6.77
C PHE A 256 22.48 -7.53 5.72
N ILE A 257 22.09 -7.68 4.45
CA ILE A 257 23.02 -7.64 3.32
C ILE A 257 22.51 -6.66 2.24
N PRO A 258 23.40 -5.94 1.55
CA PRO A 258 23.00 -5.09 0.43
C PRO A 258 22.59 -5.95 -0.77
N GLN A 259 21.43 -5.66 -1.34
CA GLN A 259 20.98 -6.31 -2.57
C GLN A 259 20.84 -5.28 -3.69
N ARG A 260 21.81 -5.27 -4.60
CA ARG A 260 21.83 -4.34 -5.73
C ARG A 260 20.70 -4.67 -6.72
N SER A 261 19.91 -3.67 -7.02
CA SER A 261 18.80 -3.76 -7.97
C SER A 261 18.52 -2.39 -8.62
N TRP A 262 17.56 -2.35 -9.54
CA TRP A 262 17.08 -1.09 -10.13
C TRP A 262 16.51 -0.13 -9.07
N MET A 263 16.08 -0.62 -7.90
CA MET A 263 15.57 0.22 -6.80
C MET A 263 16.66 1.06 -6.13
N CYS A 264 17.94 0.75 -6.36
CA CYS A 264 19.05 1.53 -5.79
C CYS A 264 19.09 2.97 -6.34
N SER A 265 18.59 3.21 -7.56
CA SER A 265 18.55 4.55 -8.15
C SER A 265 17.70 5.56 -7.35
N ASP A 266 16.69 5.07 -6.66
CA ASP A 266 15.77 5.87 -5.83
C ASP A 266 15.94 5.57 -4.31
N CYS A 267 17.02 4.90 -3.93
CA CYS A 267 17.25 4.52 -2.55
C CYS A 267 17.54 5.75 -1.68
N ALA A 268 16.84 5.85 -0.55
CA ALA A 268 17.01 6.94 0.40
C ALA A 268 18.24 6.79 1.31
N TYR A 269 19.03 5.71 1.16
CA TYR A 269 20.18 5.36 1.99
C TYR A 269 21.42 5.02 1.16
N THR A 270 21.61 5.74 0.06
CA THR A 270 22.71 5.44 -0.89
C THR A 270 24.07 5.72 -0.27
N GLU A 271 24.19 6.82 0.49
CA GLU A 271 25.42 7.22 1.14
C GLU A 271 25.74 6.29 2.32
N ALA A 272 24.77 5.98 3.17
CA ALA A 272 24.92 5.01 4.25
C ALA A 272 25.34 3.63 3.71
N CYS A 273 24.71 3.16 2.63
CA CYS A 273 25.04 1.90 1.98
C CYS A 273 26.46 1.88 1.39
N SER A 274 26.97 3.02 0.93
CA SER A 274 28.33 3.10 0.38
C SER A 274 29.44 3.02 1.44
N LYS A 275 29.08 3.31 2.69
CA LYS A 275 30.00 3.29 3.85
C LYS A 275 29.93 1.99 4.67
N TRP A 276 28.99 1.10 4.32
CA TRP A 276 28.72 -0.17 4.99
C TRP A 276 29.79 -1.25 4.58
#